data_2d4f53d96b7f46cc9d811533c48586d7
#
_entry.id   2d4f53d96b7f46cc9d811533c48586d7
#
_cell.length_a   1.000
_cell.length_b   1.000
_cell.length_c   1.000
_cell.angle_alpha   90.00
_cell.angle_beta   90.00
_cell.angle_gamma   90.00
#
_symmetry.space_group_name_H-M   'P 1'
#
loop_
_entity.id
_entity.type
_entity.pdbx_description
1 polymer ?
#
loop_
_entity_poly.entity_id
_entity_poly.type
_entity_poly.pdbx_seq_one_letter_code
_entity_poly.pdbx_strand_id
1 'polypeptide(L)' 'MYKETMIEKVILGLLKGNTQGLGKDIVAATLRAAGFQVVDLGVDVSPKRFVDAAVREKAKIIGISISVNETVPF' A
#
# COMPACT_ATOMS: atom_id res chain seq x y z
N MET A 1 13.18 8.87 27.47
CA MET A 1 13.46 8.83 26.31
C MET A 1 12.58 7.98 25.58
N TYR A 2 12.26 8.25 24.49
CA TYR A 2 11.39 7.54 23.79
C TYR A 2 12.08 6.54 23.01
N LYS A 3 11.68 5.38 23.06
CA LYS A 3 12.33 4.47 22.44
C LYS A 3 11.46 3.95 21.54
N GLU A 4 11.48 4.07 20.50
CA GLU A 4 10.72 3.60 19.67
C GLU A 4 11.13 2.57 18.93
N THR A 5 10.80 1.64 19.06
CA THR A 5 11.18 0.50 18.36
C THR A 5 10.08 -0.06 17.56
N MET A 6 8.92 0.59 17.57
CA MET A 6 7.83 0.06 16.84
C MET A 6 7.86 0.59 15.45
N ILE A 7 8.07 -0.25 14.49
CA ILE A 7 8.05 0.13 13.10
C ILE A 7 6.73 -0.34 12.55
N GLU A 8 5.93 0.60 12.12
CA GLU A 8 4.63 0.23 11.56
C GLU A 8 4.79 -0.35 10.17
N LYS A 9 4.10 -1.42 9.92
CA LYS A 9 4.06 -2.02 8.60
C LYS A 9 2.84 -1.52 7.86
N VAL A 10 3.05 -1.20 6.60
CA VAL A 10 2.00 -0.74 5.71
C VAL A 10 1.96 -1.70 4.54
N ILE A 11 0.79 -2.27 4.27
CA ILE A 11 0.59 -3.07 3.08
C ILE A 11 0.14 -2.10 1.99
N LEU A 12 0.81 -2.14 0.86
CA LEU A 12 0.49 -1.21 -0.21
C LEU A 12 0.34 -1.97 -1.51
N GLY A 13 -0.56 -1.58 -2.34
CA GLY A 13 -0.75 -2.23 -3.62
C GLY A 13 -1.76 -1.50 -4.47
N LEU A 14 -1.82 -1.90 -5.74
CA LEU A 14 -2.75 -1.32 -6.69
C LEU A 14 -3.89 -2.32 -6.87
N LEU A 15 -5.10 -1.84 -6.71
CA LEU A 15 -6.26 -2.71 -6.71
C LEU A 15 -6.42 -3.43 -8.04
N LYS A 16 -6.99 -4.65 -8.00
CA LYS A 16 -7.21 -5.46 -9.16
C LYS A 16 -7.87 -4.67 -10.27
N GLY A 17 -7.40 -4.83 -11.46
CA GLY A 17 -7.86 -4.07 -12.61
C GLY A 17 -7.02 -2.85 -12.90
N ASN A 18 -6.09 -2.52 -12.02
CA ASN A 18 -5.24 -1.35 -12.18
C ASN A 18 -3.79 -1.79 -12.33
N THR A 19 -3.09 -1.26 -13.29
CA THR A 19 -1.73 -1.69 -13.57
C THR A 19 -0.70 -0.57 -13.64
N GLN A 20 -1.13 0.68 -13.51
CA GLN A 20 -0.18 1.78 -13.56
C GLN A 20 0.25 2.14 -12.17
N GLY A 21 1.37 1.67 -11.77
CA GLY A 21 1.82 1.75 -10.39
C GLY A 21 2.73 2.92 -10.02
N LEU A 22 2.88 3.91 -10.90
CA LEU A 22 3.79 5.01 -10.60
C LEU A 22 3.41 5.75 -9.31
N GLY A 23 2.13 6.06 -9.16
CA GLY A 23 1.68 6.75 -7.95
C GLY A 23 1.93 5.93 -6.70
N LYS A 24 1.69 4.62 -6.79
CA LYS A 24 1.92 3.71 -5.68
C LYS A 24 3.40 3.68 -5.34
N ASP A 25 4.26 3.67 -6.34
CA ASP A 25 5.69 3.60 -6.11
C ASP A 25 6.20 4.87 -5.42
N ILE A 26 5.64 6.01 -5.76
CA ILE A 26 6.00 7.26 -5.12
C ILE A 26 5.58 7.23 -3.65
N VAL A 27 4.38 6.75 -3.37
CA VAL A 27 3.90 6.65 -2.00
C VAL A 27 4.77 5.69 -1.20
N ALA A 28 5.14 4.56 -1.81
CA ALA A 28 5.99 3.58 -1.13
C ALA A 28 7.33 4.21 -0.76
N ALA A 29 7.94 4.93 -1.68
CA ALA A 29 9.22 5.57 -1.42
C ALA A 29 9.10 6.62 -0.31
N THR A 30 8.02 7.39 -0.32
CA THR A 30 7.79 8.41 0.69
C THR A 30 7.60 7.78 2.07
N LEU A 31 6.83 6.70 2.14
CA LEU A 31 6.60 6.04 3.42
C LEU A 31 7.87 5.41 3.96
N ARG A 32 8.66 4.81 3.09
CA ARG A 32 9.93 4.23 3.53
C ARG A 32 10.87 5.31 4.05
N ALA A 33 10.89 6.45 3.39
CA ALA A 33 11.73 7.56 3.83
C ALA A 33 11.27 8.06 5.20
N ALA A 34 10.00 7.94 5.50
CA ALA A 34 9.45 8.36 6.79
C ALA A 34 9.62 7.31 7.88
N GLY A 35 10.19 6.17 7.58
CA GLY A 35 10.46 5.15 8.59
C GLY A 35 9.48 4.00 8.63
N PHE A 36 8.50 3.97 7.73
CA PHE A 36 7.58 2.84 7.71
C PHE A 36 8.17 1.66 6.97
N GLN A 37 7.78 0.49 7.37
CA GLN A 37 8.14 -0.71 6.65
C GLN A 37 7.01 -1.00 5.66
N VAL A 38 7.31 -0.94 4.38
CA VAL A 38 6.28 -1.08 3.35
C VAL A 38 6.38 -2.46 2.72
N VAL A 39 5.26 -3.17 2.72
CA VAL A 39 5.13 -4.43 2.03
C VAL A 39 4.35 -4.13 0.75
N ASP A 40 5.04 -4.11 -0.37
CA ASP A 40 4.45 -3.72 -1.64
C ASP A 40 3.98 -4.95 -2.38
N LEU A 41 2.68 -5.09 -2.53
CA LEU A 41 2.10 -6.25 -3.20
C LEU A 41 2.09 -6.10 -4.73
N GLY A 42 2.43 -4.94 -5.23
CA GLY A 42 2.49 -4.72 -6.66
C GLY A 42 1.19 -4.21 -7.23
N VAL A 43 0.90 -4.63 -8.45
CA VAL A 43 -0.28 -4.16 -9.17
C VAL A 43 -1.29 -5.30 -9.33
N ASP A 44 -2.51 -4.93 -9.68
CA ASP A 44 -3.57 -5.91 -9.97
C ASP A 44 -3.81 -6.83 -8.76
N VAL A 45 -3.86 -6.27 -7.58
CA VAL A 45 -3.96 -7.03 -6.34
C VAL A 45 -5.42 -7.18 -5.95
N SER A 46 -5.85 -8.41 -5.69
CA SER A 46 -7.22 -8.65 -5.27
C SER A 46 -7.42 -8.22 -3.82
N PRO A 47 -8.66 -7.87 -3.45
CA PRO A 47 -8.93 -7.50 -2.07
C PRO A 47 -8.50 -8.56 -1.07
N LYS A 48 -8.67 -9.85 -1.44
CA LYS A 48 -8.29 -10.93 -0.55
C LYS A 48 -6.80 -10.91 -0.28
N ARG A 49 -5.98 -10.61 -1.28
CA ARG A 49 -4.54 -10.57 -1.09
C ARG A 49 -4.12 -9.45 -0.15
N PHE A 50 -4.83 -8.32 -0.18
CA PHE A 50 -4.54 -7.24 0.77
C PHE A 50 -4.79 -7.73 2.20
N VAL A 51 -5.91 -8.39 2.42
CA VAL A 51 -6.27 -8.86 3.75
C VAL A 51 -5.30 -9.94 4.22
N ASP A 52 -5.01 -10.90 3.34
CA ASP A 52 -4.10 -12.00 3.69
C ASP A 52 -2.72 -11.46 4.04
N ALA A 53 -2.24 -10.48 3.29
CA ALA A 53 -0.94 -9.89 3.57
C ALA A 53 -0.95 -9.13 4.89
N ALA A 54 -2.02 -8.40 5.17
CA ALA A 54 -2.10 -7.64 6.41
C ALA A 54 -2.07 -8.57 7.62
N VAL A 55 -2.77 -9.69 7.52
CA VAL A 55 -2.78 -10.66 8.61
C VAL A 55 -1.41 -11.31 8.76
N ARG A 56 -0.83 -11.75 7.65
CA ARG A 56 0.46 -12.43 7.69
C ARG A 56 1.55 -11.53 8.23
N GLU A 57 1.55 -10.27 7.84
CA GLU A 57 2.58 -9.33 8.25
C GLU A 57 2.23 -8.60 9.53
N LYS A 58 1.05 -8.81 10.07
CA LYS A 58 0.57 -8.11 11.26
C LYS A 58 0.58 -6.61 11.04
N ALA A 59 0.22 -6.20 9.83
CA ALA A 59 0.18 -4.80 9.49
C ALA A 59 -1.14 -4.19 9.93
N LYS A 60 -1.09 -2.95 10.38
CA LYS A 60 -2.30 -2.25 10.81
C LYS A 60 -2.81 -1.29 9.77
N ILE A 61 -2.03 -1.05 8.73
CA ILE A 61 -2.38 -0.07 7.72
C ILE A 61 -2.35 -0.72 6.36
N ILE A 62 -3.39 -0.51 5.58
CA ILE A 62 -3.46 -1.02 4.22
C ILE A 62 -3.71 0.18 3.32
N GLY A 63 -2.82 0.42 2.38
CA GLY A 63 -2.98 1.47 1.39
C GLY A 63 -3.35 0.86 0.06
N ILE A 64 -4.50 1.22 -0.46
CA ILE A 64 -4.98 0.71 -1.73
C ILE A 64 -5.02 1.85 -2.72
N SER A 65 -4.30 1.68 -3.82
CA SER A 65 -4.26 2.69 -4.85
C SER A 65 -5.19 2.29 -5.98
N ILE A 66 -5.91 3.25 -6.51
CA ILE A 66 -6.88 3.02 -7.55
C ILE A 66 -6.68 4.06 -8.62
N SER A 67 -6.70 3.63 -9.87
CA SER A 67 -6.66 4.58 -10.98
C SER A 67 -8.05 5.16 -11.18
N VAL A 68 -8.12 6.44 -11.37
CA VAL A 68 -9.39 7.09 -11.63
C VAL A 68 -9.52 7.27 -13.13
N ASN A 69 -10.64 6.83 -13.68
CA ASN A 69 -10.86 6.97 -15.08
C ASN A 69 -11.38 8.38 -15.33
N GLU A 70 -10.66 9.13 -16.13
CA GLU A 70 -11.02 10.52 -16.37
C GLU A 70 -12.33 10.70 -17.10
N THR A 71 -12.81 9.68 -17.72
CA THR A 71 -14.07 9.80 -18.45
C THR A 71 -15.29 9.65 -17.55
N VAL A 72 -15.09 9.38 -16.27
CA VAL A 72 -16.20 9.25 -15.35
C VAL A 72 -16.74 10.64 -15.08
N PRO A 73 -18.00 10.88 -15.37
CA PRO A 73 -18.55 12.20 -15.14
C PRO A 73 -18.86 12.38 -13.66
N PHE A 74 -18.84 13.63 -13.25
CA PHE A 74 -19.16 13.96 -11.85
C PHE A 74 -20.39 14.83 -11.80
#